data_219da465a83efe16d28c05e8f4b19766
#
_entry.id   219da465a83efe16d28c05e8f4b19766
#
_cell.length_a   1.000
_cell.length_b   1.000
_cell.length_c   1.000
_cell.angle_alpha   90.00
_cell.angle_beta   90.00
_cell.angle_gamma   90.00
#
_symmetry.space_group_name_H-M   'P 1'
#
loop_
_entity.id
_entity.type
_entity.pdbx_description
1 polymer ?
#
loop_
_entity_poly.entity_id
_entity_poly.type
_entity_poly.pdbx_seq_one_letter_code
_entity_poly.pdbx_strand_id
1 'polypeptide(L)'
;VGNLLEESTIMGLQEMMTSGRLTSRDLVRAYMSRIALFDKSGPMINSVLEMNPEALFVAQGLDLERSQKGPRGPLHGIPVLVKDNIDTDDMMHTSAGSLALENSYAPDDAFIIKKLRKAGAVVLGKANMTEWANFMSDHMPNGYSSRGGQVRNPYGPGIHDVGGSSSGSGAAVAANLVSVAIGTETSGSILNPACNNS
;
A
#
# COMPACT_ATOMS: atom_id res chain seq x y z
N VAL A 1 -5.39 11.48 -16.41
CA VAL A 1 -5.37 10.82 -15.08
C VAL A 1 -3.93 10.73 -14.54
N GLY A 2 -2.89 10.63 -15.39
CA GLY A 2 -1.48 10.49 -14.94
C GLY A 2 -1.02 11.61 -14.01
N ASN A 3 -1.18 12.88 -14.37
CA ASN A 3 -0.72 14.01 -13.55
C ASN A 3 -1.55 14.25 -12.27
N LEU A 4 -2.71 13.63 -12.14
CA LEU A 4 -3.61 13.86 -11.00
C LEU A 4 -3.16 13.12 -9.73
N LEU A 5 -2.38 12.05 -9.89
CA LEU A 5 -1.91 11.21 -8.78
C LEU A 5 -0.48 11.56 -8.34
N GLU A 6 0.27 12.30 -9.16
CA GLU A 6 1.64 12.68 -8.85
C GLU A 6 1.63 13.70 -7.72
N GLU A 7 2.40 13.42 -6.66
CA GLU A 7 2.50 14.25 -5.44
C GLU A 7 1.14 14.60 -4.81
N SER A 8 0.13 13.75 -5.01
CA SER A 8 -1.21 14.01 -4.50
C SER A 8 -1.26 13.86 -2.98
N THR A 9 -1.80 14.88 -2.32
CA THR A 9 -2.05 14.86 -0.87
C THR A 9 -3.45 14.31 -0.56
N ILE A 10 -3.62 13.74 0.64
CA ILE A 10 -4.95 13.30 1.12
C ILE A 10 -5.97 14.43 1.04
N MET A 11 -5.59 15.65 1.43
CA MET A 11 -6.48 16.80 1.39
C MET A 11 -6.88 17.19 -0.03
N GLY A 12 -5.93 17.22 -0.97
CA GLY A 12 -6.20 17.49 -2.37
C GLY A 12 -7.13 16.44 -3.01
N LEU A 13 -6.93 15.17 -2.66
CA LEU A 13 -7.83 14.08 -3.11
C LEU A 13 -9.24 14.24 -2.51
N GLN A 14 -9.37 14.65 -1.25
CA GLN A 14 -10.66 14.95 -0.63
C GLN A 14 -11.38 16.13 -1.29
N GLU A 15 -10.67 17.18 -1.64
CA GLU A 15 -11.22 18.34 -2.37
C GLU A 15 -11.77 17.94 -3.73
N MET A 16 -11.05 17.09 -4.45
CA MET A 16 -11.49 16.55 -5.74
C MET A 16 -12.73 15.66 -5.60
N MET A 17 -12.80 14.83 -4.56
CA MET A 17 -13.97 14.01 -4.30
C MET A 17 -15.17 14.85 -3.84
N THR A 18 -14.95 15.88 -3.05
CA THR A 18 -16.01 16.78 -2.59
C THR A 18 -16.59 17.61 -3.73
N SER A 19 -15.75 18.03 -4.69
CA SER A 19 -16.19 18.76 -5.88
C SER A 19 -16.78 17.87 -6.98
N GLY A 20 -16.85 16.55 -6.78
CA GLY A 20 -17.37 15.59 -7.76
C GLY A 20 -16.46 15.34 -8.96
N ARG A 21 -15.23 15.87 -8.96
CA ARG A 21 -14.24 15.64 -10.04
C ARG A 21 -13.61 14.25 -10.01
N LEU A 22 -13.71 13.56 -8.88
CA LEU A 22 -13.14 12.24 -8.64
C LEU A 22 -14.07 11.46 -7.74
N THR A 23 -14.16 10.14 -7.92
CA THR A 23 -14.75 9.23 -6.97
C THR A 23 -13.67 8.38 -6.30
N SER A 24 -13.97 7.80 -5.14
CA SER A 24 -13.07 6.83 -4.51
C SER A 24 -12.78 5.65 -5.44
N ARG A 25 -13.82 5.18 -6.16
CA ARG A 25 -13.69 4.10 -7.12
C ARG A 25 -12.77 4.47 -8.29
N ASP A 26 -12.85 5.69 -8.80
CA ASP A 26 -11.94 6.16 -9.86
C ASP A 26 -10.50 6.26 -9.35
N LEU A 27 -10.32 6.72 -8.11
CA LEU A 27 -9.02 6.81 -7.46
C LEU A 27 -8.37 5.43 -7.30
N VAL A 28 -9.12 4.45 -6.78
CA VAL A 28 -8.65 3.05 -6.68
C VAL A 28 -8.25 2.51 -8.05
N ARG A 29 -9.08 2.70 -9.07
CA ARG A 29 -8.82 2.27 -10.44
C ARG A 29 -7.55 2.91 -11.01
N ALA A 30 -7.35 4.19 -10.75
CA ALA A 30 -6.18 4.92 -11.22
C ALA A 30 -4.88 4.39 -10.56
N TYR A 31 -4.88 4.14 -9.25
CA TYR A 31 -3.74 3.52 -8.58
C TYR A 31 -3.49 2.07 -9.05
N MET A 32 -4.54 1.26 -9.22
CA MET A 32 -4.40 -0.09 -9.78
C MET A 32 -3.73 -0.07 -11.16
N SER A 33 -4.12 0.88 -12.01
CA SER A 33 -3.51 1.05 -13.34
C SER A 33 -2.05 1.46 -13.25
N ARG A 34 -1.67 2.36 -12.34
CA ARG A 34 -0.27 2.74 -12.12
C ARG A 34 0.55 1.57 -11.58
N ILE A 35 0.01 0.81 -10.64
CA ILE A 35 0.66 -0.40 -10.10
C ILE A 35 0.93 -1.40 -11.23
N ALA A 36 -0.04 -1.65 -12.12
CA ALA A 36 0.15 -2.54 -13.26
C ALA A 36 1.27 -2.06 -14.21
N LEU A 37 1.38 -0.75 -14.44
CA LEU A 37 2.34 -0.16 -15.38
C LEU A 37 3.75 0.00 -14.82
N PHE A 38 3.91 0.32 -13.53
CA PHE A 38 5.20 0.69 -12.96
C PHE A 38 5.69 -0.29 -11.88
N ASP A 39 4.79 -0.98 -11.22
CA ASP A 39 5.14 -1.93 -10.16
C ASP A 39 5.32 -3.35 -10.69
N LYS A 40 4.42 -3.78 -11.59
CA LYS A 40 4.39 -5.15 -12.14
C LYS A 40 4.94 -5.24 -13.57
N SER A 41 5.19 -4.13 -14.21
CA SER A 41 5.85 -4.02 -15.51
C SER A 41 6.72 -2.76 -15.56
N GLY A 42 7.30 -2.43 -16.71
CA GLY A 42 8.20 -1.28 -16.86
C GLY A 42 9.38 -1.33 -15.90
N PRO A 43 9.53 -0.37 -14.97
CA PRO A 43 10.63 -0.36 -13.99
C PRO A 43 10.57 -1.53 -13.00
N MET A 44 9.43 -2.20 -12.87
CA MET A 44 9.21 -3.35 -11.98
C MET A 44 9.65 -3.05 -10.54
N ILE A 45 9.06 -2.03 -9.94
CA ILE A 45 9.37 -1.60 -8.56
C ILE A 45 9.08 -2.72 -7.56
N ASN A 46 8.02 -3.51 -7.84
CA ASN A 46 7.61 -4.67 -7.06
C ASN A 46 7.31 -4.36 -5.59
N SER A 47 6.76 -3.18 -5.35
CA SER A 47 6.40 -2.69 -4.01
C SER A 47 5.10 -3.29 -3.45
N VAL A 48 4.21 -3.74 -4.33
CA VAL A 48 2.93 -4.35 -3.96
C VAL A 48 3.04 -5.86 -4.04
N LEU A 49 2.73 -6.56 -2.96
CA LEU A 49 2.76 -8.02 -2.92
C LEU A 49 1.45 -8.63 -3.41
N GLU A 50 0.34 -8.11 -2.93
CA GLU A 50 -1.01 -8.61 -3.22
C GLU A 50 -2.00 -7.47 -3.29
N MET A 51 -2.91 -7.50 -4.27
CA MET A 51 -3.98 -6.52 -4.41
C MET A 51 -5.24 -7.02 -3.73
N ASN A 52 -5.95 -6.13 -3.04
CA ASN A 52 -7.24 -6.46 -2.46
C ASN A 52 -8.30 -6.63 -3.56
N PRO A 53 -8.86 -7.85 -3.75
CA PRO A 53 -9.88 -8.09 -4.78
C PRO A 53 -11.18 -7.32 -4.52
N GLU A 54 -11.44 -6.90 -3.28
CA GLU A 54 -12.64 -6.18 -2.88
C GLU A 54 -12.49 -4.65 -2.93
N ALA A 55 -11.28 -4.12 -3.20
CA ALA A 55 -10.99 -2.68 -3.11
C ALA A 55 -11.95 -1.80 -3.92
N LEU A 56 -12.27 -2.20 -5.16
CA LEU A 56 -13.21 -1.46 -6.01
C LEU A 56 -14.64 -1.48 -5.47
N PHE A 57 -15.04 -2.58 -4.86
CA PHE A 57 -16.37 -2.74 -4.29
C PHE A 57 -16.53 -1.90 -3.02
N VAL A 58 -15.53 -1.94 -2.15
CA VAL A 58 -15.45 -1.10 -0.94
C VAL A 58 -15.49 0.39 -1.32
N ALA A 59 -14.68 0.79 -2.30
CA ALA A 59 -14.64 2.17 -2.77
C ALA A 59 -16.00 2.65 -3.30
N GLN A 60 -16.71 1.82 -4.07
CA GLN A 60 -18.05 2.14 -4.55
C GLN A 60 -19.06 2.30 -3.40
N GLY A 61 -18.99 1.46 -2.39
CA GLY A 61 -19.82 1.58 -1.19
C GLY A 61 -19.56 2.90 -0.44
N LEU A 62 -18.30 3.32 -0.35
CA LEU A 62 -17.91 4.59 0.27
C LEU A 62 -18.35 5.80 -0.57
N ASP A 63 -18.33 5.73 -1.89
CA ASP A 63 -18.87 6.78 -2.76
C ASP A 63 -20.39 6.96 -2.53
N LEU A 64 -21.12 5.86 -2.42
CA LEU A 64 -22.54 5.90 -2.09
C LEU A 64 -22.79 6.49 -0.70
N GLU A 65 -22.01 6.09 0.30
CA GLU A 65 -22.10 6.64 1.65
C GLU A 65 -21.81 8.15 1.65
N ARG A 66 -20.75 8.60 0.94
CA ARG A 66 -20.42 10.02 0.77
C ARG A 66 -21.58 10.81 0.21
N SER A 67 -22.28 10.29 -0.80
CA SER A 67 -23.40 10.97 -1.43
C SER A 67 -24.61 11.11 -0.51
N GLN A 68 -24.81 10.17 0.42
CA GLN A 68 -25.97 10.12 1.31
C GLN A 68 -25.75 10.80 2.66
N LYS A 69 -24.53 10.68 3.21
CA LYS A 69 -24.22 11.06 4.61
C LYS A 69 -23.01 11.99 4.74
N GLY A 70 -22.32 12.27 3.64
CA GLY A 70 -21.04 12.95 3.66
C GLY A 70 -19.87 12.03 4.03
N PRO A 71 -18.62 12.53 3.99
CA PRO A 71 -17.43 11.75 4.32
C PRO A 71 -17.32 11.53 5.84
N ARG A 72 -16.79 10.37 6.24
CA ARG A 72 -16.49 10.07 7.66
C ARG A 72 -15.35 10.91 8.23
N GLY A 73 -14.47 11.42 7.36
CA GLY A 73 -13.27 12.17 7.72
C GLY A 73 -12.25 12.19 6.60
N PRO A 74 -11.00 12.65 6.87
CA PRO A 74 -9.98 12.85 5.84
C PRO A 74 -9.60 11.57 5.07
N LEU A 75 -9.74 10.39 5.66
CA LEU A 75 -9.40 9.12 5.02
C LEU A 75 -10.56 8.47 4.28
N HIS A 76 -11.76 9.04 4.29
CA HIS A 76 -12.91 8.45 3.64
C HIS A 76 -12.71 8.33 2.13
N GLY A 77 -12.68 7.08 1.63
CA GLY A 77 -12.46 6.77 0.22
C GLY A 77 -11.00 6.82 -0.24
N ILE A 78 -10.05 7.06 0.67
CA ILE A 78 -8.61 7.10 0.34
C ILE A 78 -8.04 5.69 0.32
N PRO A 79 -7.41 5.25 -0.80
CA PRO A 79 -6.70 3.99 -0.87
C PRO A 79 -5.41 4.00 -0.03
N VAL A 80 -5.16 2.92 0.70
CA VAL A 80 -4.00 2.73 1.57
C VAL A 80 -3.38 1.37 1.30
N LEU A 81 -2.07 1.30 1.10
CA LEU A 81 -1.31 0.05 1.15
C LEU A 81 -0.90 -0.24 2.58
N VAL A 82 -0.93 -1.51 2.96
CA VAL A 82 -0.53 -1.96 4.29
C VAL A 82 0.54 -3.03 4.19
N LYS A 83 1.58 -2.94 5.00
CA LYS A 83 2.68 -3.90 5.00
C LYS A 83 2.17 -5.32 5.26
N ASP A 84 2.74 -6.30 4.58
CA ASP A 84 2.24 -7.68 4.57
C ASP A 84 2.31 -8.42 5.92
N ASN A 85 2.90 -7.85 6.94
CA ASN A 85 2.84 -8.38 8.31
C ASN A 85 1.73 -7.76 9.18
N ILE A 86 0.85 -6.97 8.58
CA ILE A 86 -0.31 -6.37 9.26
C ILE A 86 -1.54 -7.19 8.93
N ASP A 87 -2.19 -7.76 9.92
CA ASP A 87 -3.38 -8.58 9.76
C ASP A 87 -4.55 -7.80 9.18
N THR A 88 -5.16 -8.37 8.15
CA THR A 88 -6.40 -7.88 7.54
C THR A 88 -7.39 -9.04 7.44
N ASP A 89 -8.55 -8.92 8.06
CA ASP A 89 -9.67 -9.87 7.95
C ASP A 89 -10.43 -9.61 6.64
N ASP A 90 -9.87 -10.10 5.55
CA ASP A 90 -10.40 -10.00 4.20
C ASP A 90 -9.85 -11.14 3.32
N MET A 91 -9.98 -11.03 2.01
CA MET A 91 -9.54 -12.06 1.07
C MET A 91 -8.03 -12.04 0.79
N MET A 92 -7.26 -11.16 1.43
CA MET A 92 -5.80 -11.14 1.29
C MET A 92 -5.11 -11.98 2.36
N HIS A 93 -3.92 -12.44 2.01
CA HIS A 93 -3.06 -13.17 2.95
C HIS A 93 -2.27 -12.20 3.83
N THR A 94 -1.87 -12.67 5.01
CA THR A 94 -0.87 -12.03 5.87
C THR A 94 0.29 -13.00 6.03
N SER A 95 1.40 -12.71 5.35
CA SER A 95 2.48 -13.69 5.20
C SER A 95 3.86 -13.22 5.69
N ALA A 96 4.00 -11.96 6.10
CA ALA A 96 5.29 -11.34 6.41
C ALA A 96 6.33 -11.54 5.28
N GLY A 97 5.87 -11.59 4.02
CA GLY A 97 6.67 -11.84 2.83
C GLY A 97 7.08 -13.30 2.63
N SER A 98 6.68 -14.23 3.49
CA SER A 98 7.16 -15.60 3.49
C SER A 98 6.27 -16.55 2.71
N LEU A 99 6.87 -17.38 1.83
CA LEU A 99 6.19 -18.50 1.18
C LEU A 99 5.64 -19.53 2.18
N ALA A 100 6.24 -19.65 3.36
CA ALA A 100 5.74 -20.56 4.40
C ALA A 100 4.33 -20.17 4.90
N LEU A 101 3.94 -18.90 4.70
CA LEU A 101 2.65 -18.34 5.08
C LEU A 101 1.81 -17.90 3.85
N GLU A 102 2.10 -18.41 2.67
CA GLU A 102 1.39 -18.00 1.44
C GLU A 102 -0.12 -18.24 1.47
N ASN A 103 -0.58 -19.16 2.30
CA ASN A 103 -1.99 -19.49 2.50
C ASN A 103 -2.53 -19.02 3.87
N SER A 104 -1.84 -18.10 4.54
CA SER A 104 -2.22 -17.61 5.86
C SER A 104 -3.22 -16.45 5.75
N TYR A 105 -4.43 -16.67 6.23
CA TYR A 105 -5.47 -15.64 6.39
C TYR A 105 -5.57 -15.24 7.85
N ALA A 106 -5.61 -13.93 8.10
CA ALA A 106 -5.78 -13.43 9.44
C ALA A 106 -7.22 -13.62 9.94
N PRO A 107 -7.43 -14.11 11.17
CA PRO A 107 -8.77 -14.34 11.73
C PRO A 107 -9.46 -13.05 12.18
N ASP A 108 -8.77 -11.92 12.22
CA ASP A 108 -9.29 -10.60 12.63
C ASP A 108 -8.37 -9.48 12.13
N ASP A 109 -8.92 -8.30 11.94
CA ASP A 109 -8.15 -7.10 11.61
C ASP A 109 -7.22 -6.69 12.74
N ALA A 110 -5.99 -6.33 12.44
CA ALA A 110 -5.12 -5.60 13.36
C ALA A 110 -5.79 -4.29 13.81
N PHE A 111 -5.43 -3.81 15.01
CA PHE A 111 -6.02 -2.59 15.58
C PHE A 111 -5.98 -1.37 14.64
N ILE A 112 -4.86 -1.18 13.94
CA ILE A 112 -4.72 -0.09 12.96
C ILE A 112 -5.69 -0.26 11.79
N ILE A 113 -5.91 -1.49 11.31
CA ILE A 113 -6.82 -1.78 10.19
C ILE A 113 -8.26 -1.50 10.59
N LYS A 114 -8.68 -1.91 11.80
CA LYS A 114 -10.01 -1.54 12.33
C LYS A 114 -10.23 -0.02 12.34
N LYS A 115 -9.20 0.74 12.73
CA LYS A 115 -9.26 2.21 12.70
C LYS A 115 -9.33 2.78 11.29
N LEU A 116 -8.53 2.27 10.35
CA LEU A 116 -8.54 2.70 8.95
C LEU A 116 -9.91 2.44 8.31
N ARG A 117 -10.45 1.23 8.46
CA ARG A 117 -11.78 0.88 7.93
C ARG A 117 -12.89 1.75 8.57
N LYS A 118 -12.81 2.00 9.88
CA LYS A 118 -13.75 2.90 10.57
C LYS A 118 -13.68 4.32 10.03
N ALA A 119 -12.49 4.81 9.68
CA ALA A 119 -12.29 6.12 9.07
C ALA A 119 -12.71 6.17 7.58
N GLY A 120 -13.08 5.03 6.99
CA GLY A 120 -13.49 4.93 5.59
C GLY A 120 -12.33 4.80 4.61
N ALA A 121 -11.12 4.42 5.05
CA ALA A 121 -10.03 4.12 4.14
C ALA A 121 -10.31 2.82 3.36
N VAL A 122 -9.81 2.76 2.13
CA VAL A 122 -9.84 1.55 1.31
C VAL A 122 -8.50 0.84 1.44
N VAL A 123 -8.46 -0.35 2.03
CA VAL A 123 -7.24 -1.18 2.01
C VAL A 123 -7.06 -1.66 0.58
N LEU A 124 -6.08 -1.06 -0.12
CA LEU A 124 -5.83 -1.30 -1.54
C LEU A 124 -5.11 -2.63 -1.80
N GLY A 125 -4.23 -3.01 -0.88
CA GLY A 125 -3.42 -4.21 -1.02
C GLY A 125 -2.36 -4.33 0.07
N LYS A 126 -1.60 -5.42 -0.02
CA LYS A 126 -0.44 -5.70 0.83
C LYS A 126 0.83 -5.17 0.19
N ALA A 127 1.56 -4.33 0.90
CA ALA A 127 2.89 -3.88 0.49
C ALA A 127 3.93 -4.97 0.77
N ASN A 128 4.80 -5.21 -0.21
CA ASN A 128 5.93 -6.12 -0.08
C ASN A 128 6.91 -5.62 1.00
N MET A 129 7.72 -6.50 1.54
CA MET A 129 8.60 -6.20 2.66
C MET A 129 9.84 -7.07 2.63
N THR A 130 10.86 -6.71 3.39
CA THR A 130 11.92 -7.68 3.69
C THR A 130 11.33 -8.79 4.56
N GLU A 131 11.49 -10.03 4.12
CA GLU A 131 10.88 -11.20 4.76
C GLU A 131 11.15 -11.23 6.26
N TRP A 132 10.11 -11.51 7.06
CA TRP A 132 10.15 -11.54 8.53
C TRP A 132 10.79 -10.29 9.16
N ALA A 133 10.65 -9.13 8.52
CA ALA A 133 11.19 -7.85 9.00
C ALA A 133 12.70 -7.88 9.29
N ASN A 134 13.49 -8.56 8.44
CA ASN A 134 14.94 -8.78 8.56
C ASN A 134 15.37 -9.77 9.65
N PHE A 135 14.46 -10.53 10.24
CA PHE A 135 14.80 -11.48 11.31
C PHE A 135 15.43 -12.79 10.82
N MET A 136 15.36 -13.08 9.52
CA MET A 136 15.78 -14.38 8.97
C MET A 136 17.31 -14.54 8.82
N SER A 137 18.02 -13.45 8.54
CA SER A 137 19.46 -13.50 8.27
C SER A 137 20.09 -12.10 8.34
N ASP A 138 21.33 -12.02 8.82
CA ASP A 138 22.15 -10.81 8.80
C ASP A 138 22.59 -10.40 7.39
N HIS A 139 22.43 -11.28 6.40
CA HIS A 139 22.82 -11.07 5.01
C HIS A 139 21.63 -10.95 4.06
N MET A 140 20.40 -10.82 4.56
CA MET A 140 19.23 -10.65 3.71
C MET A 140 19.23 -9.27 3.06
N PRO A 141 19.10 -9.16 1.73
CA PRO A 141 18.95 -7.87 1.07
C PRO A 141 17.68 -7.16 1.54
N ASN A 142 17.77 -5.86 1.78
CA ASN A 142 16.58 -5.04 2.04
C ASN A 142 15.56 -5.18 0.91
N GLY A 143 14.31 -5.35 1.25
CA GLY A 143 13.22 -5.47 0.29
C GLY A 143 13.07 -6.82 -0.38
N TYR A 144 13.86 -7.83 -0.01
CA TYR A 144 13.68 -9.18 -0.54
C TYR A 144 12.71 -9.99 0.31
N SER A 145 11.82 -10.72 -0.35
CA SER A 145 10.96 -11.72 0.28
C SER A 145 10.80 -12.93 -0.64
N SER A 146 10.70 -14.13 -0.06
CA SER A 146 10.52 -15.37 -0.84
C SER A 146 9.19 -15.39 -1.60
N ARG A 147 8.14 -14.79 -1.05
CA ARG A 147 6.82 -14.71 -1.68
C ARG A 147 6.76 -13.64 -2.77
N GLY A 148 7.36 -12.48 -2.54
CA GLY A 148 7.23 -11.31 -3.43
C GLY A 148 8.44 -10.99 -4.29
N GLY A 149 9.62 -11.57 -3.98
CA GLY A 149 10.87 -11.18 -4.62
C GLY A 149 11.38 -9.82 -4.15
N GLN A 150 12.26 -9.20 -4.94
CA GLN A 150 12.97 -7.98 -4.60
C GLN A 150 12.15 -6.72 -4.91
N VAL A 151 11.92 -5.88 -3.92
CA VAL A 151 11.46 -4.49 -4.07
C VAL A 151 12.63 -3.63 -4.58
N ARG A 152 12.36 -2.73 -5.51
CA ARG A 152 13.36 -1.85 -6.10
C ARG A 152 13.12 -0.40 -5.73
N ASN A 153 14.20 0.34 -5.49
CA ASN A 153 14.14 1.77 -5.26
C ASN A 153 13.68 2.48 -6.54
N PRO A 154 12.61 3.32 -6.53
CA PRO A 154 12.10 3.95 -7.74
C PRO A 154 13.06 4.96 -8.39
N TYR A 155 14.00 5.56 -7.63
CA TYR A 155 14.99 6.51 -8.15
C TYR A 155 16.19 5.83 -8.83
N GLY A 156 16.39 4.53 -8.62
CA GLY A 156 17.45 3.76 -9.25
C GLY A 156 17.18 2.27 -9.09
N PRO A 157 16.22 1.70 -9.88
CA PRO A 157 15.85 0.29 -9.76
C PRO A 157 17.03 -0.64 -9.97
N GLY A 158 17.41 -1.39 -8.92
CA GLY A 158 18.55 -2.30 -8.93
C GLY A 158 19.91 -1.64 -8.70
N ILE A 159 19.96 -0.30 -8.50
CA ILE A 159 21.19 0.45 -8.22
C ILE A 159 21.21 0.91 -6.76
N HIS A 160 20.12 1.53 -6.29
CA HIS A 160 20.02 2.05 -4.95
C HIS A 160 19.34 1.06 -4.00
N ASP A 161 19.81 1.00 -2.77
CA ASP A 161 19.14 0.26 -1.70
C ASP A 161 17.75 0.86 -1.47
N VAL A 162 16.74 0.00 -1.40
CA VAL A 162 15.35 0.40 -1.14
C VAL A 162 15.05 0.60 0.33
N GLY A 163 16.00 0.18 1.19
CA GLY A 163 15.75 0.14 2.63
C GLY A 163 14.77 -0.95 3.05
N GLY A 164 14.62 -1.13 4.34
CA GLY A 164 13.72 -2.16 4.90
C GLY A 164 13.51 -1.98 6.40
N SER A 165 12.56 -2.75 6.92
CA SER A 165 11.81 -3.84 6.28
C SER A 165 10.51 -3.41 5.59
N SER A 166 10.00 -2.17 5.77
CA SER A 166 8.79 -1.67 5.09
C SER A 166 9.10 -1.15 3.67
N SER A 167 9.89 -1.90 2.92
CA SER A 167 10.43 -1.53 1.61
C SER A 167 9.35 -1.18 0.59
N GLY A 168 8.33 -2.03 0.49
CA GLY A 168 7.21 -1.80 -0.43
C GLY A 168 6.38 -0.58 -0.03
N SER A 169 6.18 -0.34 1.26
CA SER A 169 5.44 0.85 1.72
C SER A 169 6.15 2.14 1.31
N GLY A 170 7.48 2.23 1.53
CA GLY A 170 8.28 3.39 1.14
C GLY A 170 8.33 3.58 -0.38
N ALA A 171 8.70 2.52 -1.11
CA ALA A 171 8.83 2.57 -2.57
C ALA A 171 7.50 2.88 -3.28
N ALA A 172 6.37 2.35 -2.80
CA ALA A 172 5.06 2.62 -3.39
C ALA A 172 4.66 4.09 -3.31
N VAL A 173 4.90 4.73 -2.16
CA VAL A 173 4.60 6.16 -1.97
C VAL A 173 5.52 6.99 -2.85
N ALA A 174 6.83 6.76 -2.81
CA ALA A 174 7.82 7.47 -3.63
C ALA A 174 7.53 7.37 -5.14
N ALA A 175 7.00 6.23 -5.60
CA ALA A 175 6.62 6.04 -7.01
C ALA A 175 5.20 6.55 -7.34
N ASN A 176 4.51 7.20 -6.42
CA ASN A 176 3.13 7.64 -6.60
C ASN A 176 2.16 6.49 -6.98
N LEU A 177 2.39 5.29 -6.45
CA LEU A 177 1.51 4.13 -6.61
C LEU A 177 0.37 4.13 -5.58
N VAL A 178 0.51 4.94 -4.58
CA VAL A 178 -0.47 5.25 -3.54
C VAL A 178 -0.05 6.56 -2.85
N SER A 179 -0.99 7.32 -2.31
CA SER A 179 -0.67 8.56 -1.59
C SER A 179 -0.22 8.31 -0.15
N VAL A 180 -0.55 7.17 0.42
CA VAL A 180 -0.21 6.81 1.81
C VAL A 180 -0.10 5.30 1.97
N ALA A 181 0.90 4.85 2.70
CA ALA A 181 1.09 3.45 3.05
C ALA A 181 1.40 3.30 4.55
N ILE A 182 1.09 2.14 5.09
CA ILE A 182 1.38 1.78 6.48
C ILE A 182 2.53 0.79 6.52
N GLY A 183 3.57 1.13 7.27
CA GLY A 183 4.66 0.26 7.62
C GLY A 183 4.59 -0.21 9.06
N THR A 184 5.54 -1.02 9.47
CA THR A 184 5.80 -1.40 10.87
C THR A 184 7.26 -1.20 11.20
N GLU A 185 7.56 -0.77 12.41
CA GLU A 185 8.92 -0.56 12.87
C GLU A 185 9.15 -1.04 14.28
N THR A 186 10.27 -1.72 14.48
CA THR A 186 10.87 -1.95 15.79
C THR A 186 12.16 -1.15 15.90
N SER A 187 12.98 -1.15 14.84
CA SER A 187 14.27 -0.45 14.78
C SER A 187 14.60 -0.09 13.32
N GLY A 188 14.21 1.09 12.88
CA GLY A 188 14.51 1.63 11.54
C GLY A 188 13.59 1.16 10.41
N SER A 189 12.69 0.21 10.63
CA SER A 189 11.92 -0.43 9.53
C SER A 189 10.88 0.46 8.83
N ILE A 190 10.62 1.67 9.29
CA ILE A 190 9.88 2.73 8.58
C ILE A 190 10.86 3.83 8.16
N LEU A 191 11.69 4.29 9.09
CA LEU A 191 12.59 5.40 8.85
C LEU A 191 13.61 5.10 7.75
N ASN A 192 14.19 3.89 7.75
CA ASN A 192 15.19 3.50 6.75
C ASN A 192 14.61 3.49 5.32
N PRO A 193 13.51 2.78 5.00
CA PRO A 193 12.94 2.85 3.65
C PRO A 193 12.37 4.24 3.31
N ALA A 194 11.90 5.02 4.28
CA ALA A 194 11.47 6.39 4.02
C ALA A 194 12.65 7.27 3.57
N CYS A 195 13.79 7.19 4.25
CA CYS A 195 15.00 7.93 3.86
C CYS A 195 15.56 7.47 2.51
N ASN A 196 15.56 6.17 2.22
CA ASN A 196 16.15 5.65 0.99
C ASN A 196 15.31 5.95 -0.26
N ASN A 197 14.02 6.25 -0.10
CA ASN A 197 13.07 6.50 -1.20
C ASN A 197 12.54 7.95 -1.18
N SER A 198 13.27 8.90 -0.61
CA SER A 198 12.88 10.33 -0.57
C SER A 198 13.84 11.21 -1.36
#